data_4ad81fc94cb2e4070d4599b0051cf3ea
#
_entry.id   4ad81fc94cb2e4070d4599b0051cf3ea
#
_cell.length_a   1.000
_cell.length_b   1.000
_cell.length_c   1.000
_cell.angle_alpha   90.00
_cell.angle_beta   90.00
_cell.angle_gamma   90.00
#
_symmetry.space_group_name_H-M   'P 1'
#
loop_
_entity.id
_entity.type
_entity.pdbx_description
1 polymer ?
#
loop_
_entity_poly.entity_id
_entity_poly.type
_entity_poly.pdbx_seq_one_letter_code
_entity_poly.pdbx_strand_id
1 'polypeptide(L)'
;MHLLYRMKKCLFIFSILGLLLSWESPTSGEPQHPSGTRVPILLYHRFGPIVADSMTVTTSTFESHLQYLRNHGYTVIPLRYLVDYCLGKRPSLPSRSLAITADDAHKSVYTEMFPLLRKYNIPVTLFLYPSAISNASYAMTWSQLREIKESGLFDFQSHTFWHPNFKQERKRLTPPEYEDFVEKQFKKSRERLQRELDVKVDMLAWPFGIYDEWLLRKLTETGYVAGFTMERRHASPSEKIMALPRYLIAREGGIRSILDGK
;
A
#
# COMPACT_ATOMS: atom_id res chain seq x y z
N MET A 1 -76.17 -42.18 47.23
CA MET A 1 -76.13 -43.59 46.81
C MET A 1 -74.81 -43.80 46.06
N HIS A 2 -73.89 -44.36 46.78
CA HIS A 2 -72.82 -45.34 46.42
C HIS A 2 -72.16 -45.16 45.04
N LEU A 3 -70.87 -45.09 44.90
CA LEU A 3 -69.92 -46.19 45.16
C LEU A 3 -68.43 -45.67 45.16
N LEU A 4 -67.71 -46.08 46.14
CA LEU A 4 -66.24 -46.00 46.26
C LEU A 4 -65.61 -46.87 45.17
N TYR A 5 -64.51 -46.32 44.54
CA TYR A 5 -63.50 -47.22 43.95
C TYR A 5 -62.09 -46.76 44.22
N ARG A 6 -61.42 -47.60 44.99
CA ARG A 6 -59.97 -47.49 45.29
C ARG A 6 -59.18 -47.76 44.05
N MET A 7 -58.25 -46.91 43.72
CA MET A 7 -57.13 -47.25 42.85
C MET A 7 -55.74 -46.97 43.45
N LYS A 8 -54.92 -47.98 43.39
CA LYS A 8 -53.64 -48.12 43.98
C LYS A 8 -52.62 -47.16 43.35
N LYS A 9 -51.79 -46.55 44.24
CA LYS A 9 -50.60 -45.79 43.82
C LYS A 9 -49.55 -46.75 43.30
N CYS A 10 -49.19 -46.66 41.99
CA CYS A 10 -47.95 -47.18 41.45
C CYS A 10 -46.94 -46.05 41.37
N LEU A 11 -45.90 -46.14 42.16
CA LEU A 11 -44.76 -45.23 42.14
C LEU A 11 -43.87 -45.67 40.97
N PHE A 12 -43.86 -44.88 39.88
CA PHE A 12 -42.82 -45.04 38.86
C PHE A 12 -41.73 -44.02 39.11
N ILE A 13 -40.55 -44.56 39.51
CA ILE A 13 -39.31 -43.77 39.62
C ILE A 13 -38.77 -43.65 38.20
N PHE A 14 -38.89 -42.47 37.57
CA PHE A 14 -38.15 -42.13 36.37
C PHE A 14 -36.75 -41.61 36.74
N SER A 15 -35.74 -42.41 36.54
CA SER A 15 -34.34 -41.95 36.51
C SER A 15 -34.14 -41.09 35.29
N ILE A 16 -34.03 -39.79 35.49
CA ILE A 16 -33.65 -38.85 34.44
C ILE A 16 -32.10 -38.88 34.39
N LEU A 17 -31.56 -39.61 33.44
CA LEU A 17 -30.16 -39.57 33.09
C LEU A 17 -29.91 -38.26 32.28
N GLY A 18 -29.42 -37.25 32.97
CA GLY A 18 -29.09 -35.97 32.34
C GLY A 18 -27.89 -36.11 31.39
N LEU A 19 -28.15 -36.14 30.07
CA LEU A 19 -27.13 -35.90 29.08
C LEU A 19 -26.75 -34.41 29.11
N LEU A 20 -25.64 -34.09 29.73
CA LEU A 20 -24.98 -32.78 29.57
C LEU A 20 -24.39 -32.72 28.14
N LEU A 21 -25.16 -32.20 27.23
CA LEU A 21 -24.66 -31.75 25.93
C LEU A 21 -23.83 -30.47 26.21
N SER A 22 -22.51 -30.60 26.28
CA SER A 22 -21.59 -29.49 26.23
C SER A 22 -21.71 -28.82 24.86
N TRP A 23 -22.35 -27.67 24.85
CA TRP A 23 -22.36 -26.78 23.67
C TRP A 23 -20.97 -26.15 23.58
N GLU A 24 -20.10 -26.74 22.78
CA GLU A 24 -18.91 -26.06 22.34
C GLU A 24 -19.31 -24.94 21.42
N SER A 25 -19.23 -23.69 21.90
CA SER A 25 -19.34 -22.50 21.05
C SER A 25 -18.28 -22.59 19.97
N PRO A 26 -18.63 -22.39 18.69
CA PRO A 26 -17.61 -22.28 17.66
C PRO A 26 -16.73 -21.07 18.01
N THR A 27 -15.49 -21.32 18.37
CA THR A 27 -14.46 -20.29 18.43
C THR A 27 -14.42 -19.65 17.05
N SER A 28 -14.87 -18.41 16.94
CA SER A 28 -14.64 -17.56 15.79
C SER A 28 -13.13 -17.42 15.64
N GLY A 29 -12.53 -18.31 14.86
CA GLY A 29 -11.14 -18.18 14.46
C GLY A 29 -11.04 -16.88 13.67
N GLU A 30 -10.47 -15.83 14.27
CA GLU A 30 -9.92 -14.75 13.49
C GLU A 30 -9.06 -15.38 12.39
N PRO A 31 -9.15 -14.92 11.14
CA PRO A 31 -8.31 -15.43 10.08
C PRO A 31 -6.86 -15.22 10.51
N GLN A 32 -6.21 -16.29 10.96
CA GLN A 32 -4.77 -16.28 11.22
C GLN A 32 -4.11 -16.06 9.86
N HIS A 33 -3.74 -14.82 9.58
CA HIS A 33 -2.81 -14.55 8.50
C HIS A 33 -1.56 -15.39 8.77
N PRO A 34 -1.14 -16.24 7.81
CA PRO A 34 0.09 -17.00 7.99
C PRO A 34 1.17 -16.00 8.38
N SER A 35 1.79 -16.23 9.54
CA SER A 35 2.84 -15.36 10.06
C SER A 35 3.86 -15.12 8.96
N GLY A 36 3.70 -13.97 8.24
CA GLY A 36 4.82 -13.33 7.69
C GLY A 36 5.23 -13.46 6.26
N THR A 37 4.34 -13.49 5.26
CA THR A 37 4.86 -13.12 3.92
C THR A 37 5.32 -11.66 3.98
N ARG A 38 6.63 -11.47 3.95
CA ARG A 38 7.29 -10.17 3.98
C ARG A 38 7.68 -9.82 2.56
N VAL A 39 7.19 -8.67 2.07
CA VAL A 39 7.32 -8.24 0.67
C VAL A 39 8.11 -6.95 0.59
N PRO A 40 9.24 -6.90 -0.12
CA PRO A 40 9.94 -5.65 -0.35
C PRO A 40 9.15 -4.76 -1.32
N ILE A 41 9.09 -3.47 -1.02
CA ILE A 41 8.61 -2.42 -1.92
C ILE A 41 9.80 -1.56 -2.29
N LEU A 42 10.18 -1.55 -3.57
CA LEU A 42 11.27 -0.73 -4.08
C LEU A 42 10.75 0.65 -4.45
N LEU A 43 11.37 1.69 -3.95
CA LEU A 43 11.03 3.08 -4.20
C LEU A 43 12.11 3.75 -5.05
N TYR A 44 11.72 4.20 -6.23
CA TYR A 44 12.55 5.00 -7.14
C TYR A 44 12.03 6.45 -7.21
N HIS A 45 12.84 7.38 -7.75
CA HIS A 45 12.43 8.77 -8.00
C HIS A 45 12.80 9.22 -9.41
N ARG A 46 14.07 9.11 -9.79
CA ARG A 46 14.61 9.68 -11.03
C ARG A 46 15.49 8.69 -11.76
N PHE A 47 15.52 8.83 -13.08
CA PHE A 47 16.30 8.00 -13.97
C PHE A 47 17.10 8.87 -14.95
N GLY A 48 18.19 8.36 -15.50
CA GLY A 48 18.96 9.06 -16.52
C GLY A 48 20.14 8.25 -17.01
N PRO A 49 20.82 8.68 -18.08
CA PRO A 49 22.01 8.00 -18.57
C PRO A 49 23.20 8.08 -17.60
N ILE A 50 23.21 9.11 -16.73
CA ILE A 50 24.20 9.34 -15.69
C ILE A 50 23.52 9.70 -14.37
N VAL A 51 24.23 9.58 -13.26
CA VAL A 51 23.78 10.02 -11.93
C VAL A 51 23.82 11.55 -11.87
N ALA A 52 22.64 12.20 -11.92
CA ALA A 52 22.53 13.65 -11.83
C ALA A 52 22.48 14.17 -10.39
N ASP A 53 21.90 13.40 -9.49
CA ASP A 53 21.78 13.71 -8.05
C ASP A 53 21.67 12.44 -7.19
N SER A 54 21.47 12.61 -5.87
CA SER A 54 21.36 11.47 -4.94
C SER A 54 20.18 10.56 -5.17
N MET A 55 19.13 11.01 -5.87
CA MET A 55 17.89 10.25 -6.15
C MET A 55 17.88 9.66 -7.56
N THR A 56 18.90 9.92 -8.38
CA THR A 56 18.99 9.41 -9.74
C THR A 56 19.59 8.02 -9.76
N VAL A 57 18.87 7.05 -10.33
CA VAL A 57 19.36 5.73 -10.71
C VAL A 57 19.62 5.75 -12.21
N THR A 58 20.78 5.22 -12.67
CA THR A 58 21.01 5.20 -14.12
C THR A 58 20.04 4.27 -14.82
N THR A 59 19.68 4.59 -16.06
CA THR A 59 18.80 3.76 -16.90
C THR A 59 19.34 2.34 -17.04
N SER A 60 20.68 2.20 -17.19
CA SER A 60 21.35 0.89 -17.26
C SER A 60 21.31 0.13 -15.92
N THR A 61 21.47 0.81 -14.78
CA THR A 61 21.31 0.20 -13.45
C THR A 61 19.87 -0.29 -13.25
N PHE A 62 18.89 0.54 -13.60
CA PHE A 62 17.47 0.13 -13.50
C PHE A 62 17.17 -1.08 -14.38
N GLU A 63 17.64 -1.11 -15.62
CA GLU A 63 17.50 -2.29 -16.47
C GLU A 63 18.16 -3.54 -15.89
N SER A 64 19.36 -3.39 -15.30
CA SER A 64 20.05 -4.48 -14.59
C SER A 64 19.24 -5.00 -13.40
N HIS A 65 18.53 -4.12 -12.68
CA HIS A 65 17.61 -4.53 -11.62
C HIS A 65 16.47 -5.39 -12.17
N LEU A 66 15.82 -4.97 -13.27
CA LEU A 66 14.72 -5.73 -13.89
C LEU A 66 15.21 -7.11 -14.39
N GLN A 67 16.39 -7.16 -14.99
CA GLN A 67 17.02 -8.43 -15.44
C GLN A 67 17.33 -9.33 -14.23
N TYR A 68 17.88 -8.78 -13.14
CA TYR A 68 18.15 -9.53 -11.92
C TYR A 68 16.87 -10.15 -11.36
N LEU A 69 15.80 -9.38 -11.23
CA LEU A 69 14.51 -9.86 -10.75
C LEU A 69 14.00 -11.03 -11.58
N ARG A 70 14.00 -10.87 -12.91
CA ARG A 70 13.58 -11.93 -13.83
C ARG A 70 14.44 -13.20 -13.72
N ASN A 71 15.77 -13.04 -13.71
CA ASN A 71 16.70 -14.17 -13.70
C ASN A 71 16.70 -14.95 -12.37
N HIS A 72 16.24 -14.32 -11.27
CA HIS A 72 16.15 -14.95 -9.96
C HIS A 72 14.71 -15.33 -9.57
N GLY A 73 13.77 -15.35 -10.52
CA GLY A 73 12.40 -15.79 -10.31
C GLY A 73 11.57 -14.90 -9.38
N TYR A 74 11.90 -13.61 -9.29
CA TYR A 74 11.06 -12.66 -8.59
C TYR A 74 9.84 -12.28 -9.43
N THR A 75 8.69 -12.15 -8.76
CA THR A 75 7.44 -11.67 -9.38
C THR A 75 7.19 -10.23 -8.94
N VAL A 76 7.26 -9.30 -9.88
CA VAL A 76 6.83 -7.91 -9.61
C VAL A 76 5.31 -7.87 -9.68
N ILE A 77 4.66 -7.58 -8.55
CA ILE A 77 3.21 -7.52 -8.43
C ILE A 77 2.71 -6.07 -8.41
N PRO A 78 1.48 -5.78 -8.87
CA PRO A 78 0.83 -4.52 -8.57
C PRO A 78 0.82 -4.25 -7.06
N LEU A 79 1.16 -3.03 -6.64
CA LEU A 79 1.18 -2.65 -5.22
C LEU A 79 -0.17 -2.90 -4.54
N ARG A 80 -1.26 -2.73 -5.27
CA ARG A 80 -2.63 -3.04 -4.83
C ARG A 80 -2.77 -4.47 -4.32
N TYR A 81 -2.12 -5.45 -4.93
CA TYR A 81 -2.16 -6.84 -4.48
C TYR A 81 -1.57 -7.01 -3.10
N LEU A 82 -0.46 -6.32 -2.81
CA LEU A 82 0.13 -6.32 -1.46
C LEU A 82 -0.78 -5.63 -0.44
N VAL A 83 -1.37 -4.48 -0.81
CA VAL A 83 -2.32 -3.77 0.08
C VAL A 83 -3.54 -4.63 0.37
N ASP A 84 -4.12 -5.27 -0.64
CA ASP A 84 -5.27 -6.16 -0.46
C ASP A 84 -4.90 -7.40 0.39
N TYR A 85 -3.67 -7.91 0.28
CA TYR A 85 -3.16 -8.97 1.14
C TYR A 85 -3.02 -8.49 2.59
N CYS A 86 -2.44 -7.31 2.83
CA CYS A 86 -2.32 -6.73 4.17
C CYS A 86 -3.70 -6.44 4.81
N LEU A 87 -4.71 -6.14 4.00
CA LEU A 87 -6.09 -5.90 4.44
C LEU A 87 -6.93 -7.19 4.56
N GLY A 88 -6.36 -8.37 4.32
CA GLY A 88 -7.10 -9.64 4.35
C GLY A 88 -8.07 -9.86 3.17
N LYS A 89 -8.03 -8.99 2.16
CA LYS A 89 -8.89 -9.07 0.97
C LYS A 89 -8.35 -10.04 -0.10
N ARG A 90 -7.07 -10.38 -0.01
CA ARG A 90 -6.38 -11.35 -0.87
C ARG A 90 -5.77 -12.44 -0.01
N PRO A 91 -6.03 -13.73 -0.27
CA PRO A 91 -5.58 -14.83 0.60
C PRO A 91 -4.07 -15.11 0.50
N SER A 92 -3.44 -14.83 -0.64
CA SER A 92 -2.02 -15.11 -0.86
C SER A 92 -1.42 -14.23 -1.95
N LEU A 93 -0.09 -14.16 -1.97
CA LEU A 93 0.71 -13.54 -3.02
C LEU A 93 1.57 -14.59 -3.73
N PRO A 94 1.98 -14.38 -4.98
CA PRO A 94 2.98 -15.22 -5.64
C PRO A 94 4.26 -15.35 -4.80
N SER A 95 4.96 -16.46 -4.92
CA SER A 95 6.27 -16.62 -4.29
C SER A 95 7.24 -15.54 -4.80
N ARG A 96 8.20 -15.14 -3.95
CA ARG A 96 9.21 -14.12 -4.28
C ARG A 96 8.60 -12.82 -4.82
N SER A 97 7.41 -12.42 -4.32
CA SER A 97 6.76 -11.17 -4.70
C SER A 97 7.52 -9.95 -4.24
N LEU A 98 7.51 -8.91 -5.05
CA LEU A 98 7.91 -7.55 -4.70
C LEU A 98 7.04 -6.54 -5.45
N ALA A 99 7.01 -5.29 -4.98
CA ALA A 99 6.38 -4.19 -5.69
C ALA A 99 7.40 -3.11 -6.04
N ILE A 100 7.17 -2.41 -7.16
CA ILE A 100 7.97 -1.25 -7.59
C ILE A 100 7.10 -0.01 -7.53
N THR A 101 7.63 1.06 -6.92
CA THR A 101 7.00 2.37 -6.86
C THR A 101 7.94 3.46 -7.34
N ALA A 102 7.40 4.57 -7.83
CA ALA A 102 8.17 5.78 -8.09
C ALA A 102 7.41 7.01 -7.62
N ASP A 103 8.10 7.93 -6.94
CA ASP A 103 7.54 9.15 -6.39
C ASP A 103 7.89 10.38 -7.26
N ASP A 104 7.25 11.53 -6.99
CA ASP A 104 7.55 12.89 -7.51
C ASP A 104 7.10 13.20 -8.95
N ALA A 105 6.59 12.30 -9.71
CA ALA A 105 6.19 12.56 -11.11
C ALA A 105 7.32 13.08 -12.01
N HIS A 106 8.59 12.76 -11.75
CA HIS A 106 9.71 13.27 -12.55
C HIS A 106 9.63 12.79 -14.02
N LYS A 107 9.92 13.68 -14.98
CA LYS A 107 9.81 13.38 -16.43
C LYS A 107 10.62 12.19 -16.89
N SER A 108 11.70 11.83 -16.18
CA SER A 108 12.50 10.63 -16.49
C SER A 108 11.75 9.32 -16.28
N VAL A 109 10.65 9.31 -15.54
CA VAL A 109 9.76 8.15 -15.49
C VAL A 109 9.17 7.88 -16.87
N TYR A 110 8.80 8.93 -17.60
CA TYR A 110 8.29 8.81 -18.97
C TYR A 110 9.39 8.49 -19.98
N THR A 111 10.55 9.19 -19.91
CA THR A 111 11.61 9.05 -20.93
C THR A 111 12.49 7.83 -20.77
N GLU A 112 12.76 7.40 -19.53
CA GLU A 112 13.74 6.35 -19.22
C GLU A 112 13.10 5.09 -18.64
N MET A 113 12.23 5.24 -17.63
CA MET A 113 11.64 4.09 -16.93
C MET A 113 10.58 3.39 -17.79
N PHE A 114 9.66 4.13 -18.39
CA PHE A 114 8.52 3.58 -19.11
C PHE A 114 8.92 2.66 -20.30
N PRO A 115 9.89 2.98 -21.16
CA PRO A 115 10.33 2.07 -22.21
C PRO A 115 10.78 0.70 -21.68
N LEU A 116 11.48 0.68 -20.55
CA LEU A 116 11.94 -0.55 -19.90
C LEU A 116 10.78 -1.33 -19.28
N LEU A 117 9.83 -0.64 -18.63
CA LEU A 117 8.64 -1.29 -18.08
C LEU A 117 7.80 -1.98 -19.18
N ARG A 118 7.67 -1.34 -20.35
CA ARG A 118 7.02 -1.96 -21.51
C ARG A 118 7.79 -3.17 -22.02
N LYS A 119 9.12 -3.07 -22.13
CA LYS A 119 10.00 -4.16 -22.58
C LYS A 119 9.88 -5.40 -21.70
N TYR A 120 9.79 -5.21 -20.38
CA TYR A 120 9.76 -6.30 -19.41
C TYR A 120 8.35 -6.63 -18.89
N ASN A 121 7.33 -5.90 -19.31
CA ASN A 121 5.93 -6.02 -18.86
C ASN A 121 5.79 -5.94 -17.31
N ILE A 122 6.35 -4.89 -16.71
CA ILE A 122 6.44 -4.70 -15.27
C ILE A 122 5.44 -3.67 -14.78
N PRO A 123 4.55 -4.02 -13.80
CA PRO A 123 3.64 -3.05 -13.20
C PRO A 123 4.36 -2.15 -12.18
N VAL A 124 3.96 -0.88 -12.13
CA VAL A 124 4.51 0.13 -11.21
C VAL A 124 3.40 1.01 -10.66
N THR A 125 3.50 1.42 -9.40
CA THR A 125 2.65 2.47 -8.83
C THR A 125 3.42 3.79 -8.76
N LEU A 126 2.83 4.86 -9.33
CA LEU A 126 3.36 6.21 -9.25
C LEU A 126 2.63 7.00 -8.17
N PHE A 127 3.39 7.56 -7.24
CA PHE A 127 2.88 8.51 -6.24
C PHE A 127 3.16 9.93 -6.71
N LEU A 128 2.09 10.66 -7.02
CA LEU A 128 2.11 11.92 -7.73
C LEU A 128 1.63 13.08 -6.84
N TYR A 129 2.28 14.25 -6.95
CA TYR A 129 1.76 15.49 -6.37
C TYR A 129 1.32 16.46 -7.47
N PRO A 130 0.01 16.68 -7.61
CA PRO A 130 -0.59 17.33 -8.78
C PRO A 130 -0.12 18.76 -9.05
N SER A 131 0.37 19.47 -8.03
CA SER A 131 0.81 20.87 -8.21
C SER A 131 2.01 21.02 -9.15
N ALA A 132 2.85 19.98 -9.27
CA ALA A 132 4.00 20.04 -10.18
C ALA A 132 3.66 19.62 -11.62
N ILE A 133 2.68 18.74 -11.81
CA ILE A 133 2.36 18.18 -13.12
C ILE A 133 1.94 19.27 -14.09
N SER A 134 2.60 19.36 -15.24
CA SER A 134 2.46 20.40 -16.27
C SER A 134 2.87 21.82 -15.81
N ASN A 135 3.34 22.01 -14.59
CA ASN A 135 3.75 23.31 -14.03
C ASN A 135 5.27 23.39 -13.80
N ALA A 136 5.88 22.33 -13.31
CA ALA A 136 7.31 22.29 -13.05
C ALA A 136 8.07 21.68 -14.25
N SER A 137 9.20 22.26 -14.63
CA SER A 137 10.01 21.84 -15.80
C SER A 137 10.58 20.41 -15.67
N TYR A 138 10.72 19.92 -14.45
CA TYR A 138 11.18 18.55 -14.20
C TYR A 138 10.06 17.52 -14.20
N ALA A 139 8.79 17.92 -14.05
CA ALA A 139 7.68 17.01 -13.92
C ALA A 139 7.11 16.58 -15.29
N MET A 140 6.48 15.42 -15.30
CA MET A 140 5.65 14.99 -16.43
C MET A 140 4.49 15.95 -16.65
N THR A 141 3.98 15.97 -17.88
CA THR A 141 2.72 16.64 -18.21
C THR A 141 1.53 15.68 -18.02
N TRP A 142 0.33 16.25 -17.88
CA TRP A 142 -0.92 15.46 -17.86
C TRP A 142 -1.10 14.61 -19.11
N SER A 143 -0.63 15.09 -20.27
CA SER A 143 -0.66 14.33 -21.53
C SER A 143 0.21 13.09 -21.44
N GLN A 144 1.45 13.21 -20.93
CA GLN A 144 2.35 12.08 -20.75
C GLN A 144 1.79 11.06 -19.75
N LEU A 145 1.17 11.53 -18.65
CA LEU A 145 0.53 10.63 -17.69
C LEU A 145 -0.65 9.86 -18.28
N ARG A 146 -1.46 10.51 -19.12
CA ARG A 146 -2.52 9.82 -19.86
C ARG A 146 -1.98 8.79 -20.85
N GLU A 147 -0.90 9.11 -21.54
CA GLU A 147 -0.25 8.17 -22.47
C GLU A 147 0.28 6.92 -21.75
N ILE A 148 1.00 7.08 -20.63
CA ILE A 148 1.49 5.91 -19.89
C ILE A 148 0.36 5.11 -19.23
N LYS A 149 -0.76 5.73 -18.88
CA LYS A 149 -1.97 5.07 -18.40
C LYS A 149 -2.49 4.04 -19.39
N GLU A 150 -2.51 4.37 -20.68
CA GLU A 150 -3.00 3.48 -21.76
C GLU A 150 -2.18 2.18 -21.87
N SER A 151 -0.96 2.15 -21.33
CA SER A 151 -0.16 0.92 -21.29
C SER A 151 -0.70 -0.15 -20.34
N GLY A 152 -1.54 0.22 -19.39
CA GLY A 152 -2.03 -0.66 -18.32
C GLY A 152 -0.99 -1.06 -17.28
N LEU A 153 0.24 -0.55 -17.36
CA LEU A 153 1.34 -0.90 -16.45
C LEU A 153 1.40 -0.01 -15.21
N PHE A 154 0.69 1.13 -15.20
CA PHE A 154 0.80 2.12 -14.14
C PHE A 154 -0.48 2.24 -13.32
N ASP A 155 -0.32 2.20 -11.99
CA ASP A 155 -1.29 2.66 -11.02
C ASP A 155 -0.88 4.04 -10.51
N PHE A 156 -1.84 4.99 -10.42
CA PHE A 156 -1.57 6.38 -10.08
C PHE A 156 -2.16 6.70 -8.71
N GLN A 157 -1.31 7.11 -7.77
CA GLN A 157 -1.67 7.33 -6.39
C GLN A 157 -1.15 8.69 -5.87
N SER A 158 -1.55 9.08 -4.68
CA SER A 158 -1.27 10.40 -4.12
C SER A 158 0.10 10.49 -3.45
N HIS A 159 0.83 11.58 -3.73
CA HIS A 159 1.99 12.03 -2.94
C HIS A 159 1.69 13.38 -2.27
N THR A 160 0.44 13.57 -1.78
CA THR A 160 -0.14 14.85 -1.36
C THR A 160 -0.36 15.83 -2.52
N PHE A 161 -0.88 17.04 -2.26
CA PHE A 161 -1.15 17.99 -3.34
C PHE A 161 0.10 18.73 -3.81
N TRP A 162 1.00 19.16 -2.89
CA TRP A 162 2.21 19.92 -3.22
C TRP A 162 3.50 19.42 -2.57
N HIS A 163 3.50 18.23 -1.98
CA HIS A 163 4.65 17.61 -1.35
C HIS A 163 5.20 18.37 -0.13
N PRO A 164 4.38 18.68 0.90
CA PRO A 164 4.82 19.48 2.05
C PRO A 164 5.70 18.71 3.02
N ASN A 165 6.56 19.41 3.74
CA ASN A 165 7.17 18.89 4.96
C ASN A 165 6.20 19.10 6.14
N PHE A 166 5.39 18.11 6.46
CA PHE A 166 4.37 18.18 7.52
C PHE A 166 4.92 18.59 8.89
N LYS A 167 6.18 18.22 9.22
CA LYS A 167 6.81 18.60 10.48
C LYS A 167 7.13 20.11 10.54
N GLN A 168 7.51 20.70 9.41
CA GLN A 168 7.72 22.15 9.31
C GLN A 168 6.40 22.90 9.33
N GLU A 169 5.40 22.45 8.57
CA GLU A 169 4.09 23.08 8.51
C GLU A 169 3.38 23.08 9.88
N ARG A 170 3.50 21.98 10.65
CA ARG A 170 2.95 21.92 12.01
C ARG A 170 3.54 22.95 12.97
N LYS A 171 4.79 23.36 12.77
CA LYS A 171 5.42 24.41 13.59
C LYS A 171 4.98 25.82 13.20
N ARG A 172 4.56 25.99 11.94
CA ARG A 172 4.22 27.30 11.34
C ARG A 172 2.73 27.65 11.51
N LEU A 173 1.86 26.65 11.53
CA LEU A 173 0.40 26.81 11.56
C LEU A 173 -0.15 26.58 12.97
N THR A 174 -1.23 27.26 13.31
CA THR A 174 -2.04 26.93 14.49
C THR A 174 -2.70 25.56 14.30
N PRO A 175 -3.11 24.86 15.39
CA PRO A 175 -3.71 23.54 15.27
C PRO A 175 -4.91 23.47 14.30
N PRO A 176 -5.88 24.40 14.30
CA PRO A 176 -6.98 24.39 13.32
C PRO A 176 -6.51 24.61 11.87
N GLU A 177 -5.56 25.55 11.67
CA GLU A 177 -4.98 25.80 10.33
C GLU A 177 -4.21 24.60 9.82
N TYR A 178 -3.49 23.89 10.70
CA TYR A 178 -2.76 22.69 10.32
C TYR A 178 -3.71 21.55 9.93
N GLU A 179 -4.81 21.38 10.64
CA GLU A 179 -5.83 20.39 10.31
C GLU A 179 -6.45 20.65 8.94
N ASP A 180 -6.92 21.88 8.69
CA ASP A 180 -7.45 22.30 7.39
C ASP A 180 -6.41 22.13 6.27
N PHE A 181 -5.16 22.50 6.54
CA PHE A 181 -4.05 22.31 5.62
C PHE A 181 -3.86 20.85 5.24
N VAL A 182 -3.77 19.95 6.22
CA VAL A 182 -3.58 18.50 5.99
C VAL A 182 -4.73 17.90 5.18
N GLU A 183 -5.98 18.22 5.55
CA GLU A 183 -7.15 17.76 4.80
C GLU A 183 -7.11 18.23 3.33
N LYS A 184 -6.75 19.49 3.09
CA LYS A 184 -6.58 20.03 1.74
C LYS A 184 -5.52 19.29 0.94
N GLN A 185 -4.38 18.93 1.59
CA GLN A 185 -3.32 18.15 0.94
C GLN A 185 -3.84 16.79 0.47
N PHE A 186 -4.61 16.08 1.26
CA PHE A 186 -5.12 14.76 0.92
C PHE A 186 -6.29 14.83 -0.08
N LYS A 187 -7.31 15.62 0.20
CA LYS A 187 -8.52 15.72 -0.63
C LYS A 187 -8.23 16.29 -2.02
N LYS A 188 -7.53 17.44 -2.11
CA LYS A 188 -7.23 18.06 -3.40
C LYS A 188 -6.32 17.22 -4.28
N SER A 189 -5.37 16.48 -3.70
CA SER A 189 -4.55 15.55 -4.46
C SER A 189 -5.39 14.47 -5.11
N ARG A 190 -6.21 13.77 -4.32
CA ARG A 190 -7.12 12.74 -4.81
C ARG A 190 -8.03 13.27 -5.92
N GLU A 191 -8.76 14.35 -5.63
CA GLU A 191 -9.73 14.93 -6.55
C GLU A 191 -9.07 15.32 -7.89
N ARG A 192 -7.88 15.94 -7.82
CA ARG A 192 -7.17 16.35 -9.03
C ARG A 192 -6.71 15.14 -9.85
N LEU A 193 -6.10 14.15 -9.23
CA LEU A 193 -5.64 12.95 -9.92
C LEU A 193 -6.80 12.16 -10.53
N GLN A 194 -7.86 11.95 -9.78
CA GLN A 194 -9.06 11.25 -10.25
C GLN A 194 -9.69 11.97 -11.45
N ARG A 195 -9.83 13.29 -11.39
CA ARG A 195 -10.39 14.09 -12.47
C ARG A 195 -9.54 14.06 -13.73
N GLU A 196 -8.21 14.19 -13.62
CA GLU A 196 -7.32 14.31 -14.78
C GLU A 196 -7.02 12.96 -15.44
N LEU A 197 -7.02 11.87 -14.66
CA LEU A 197 -6.59 10.55 -15.12
C LEU A 197 -7.72 9.53 -15.15
N ASP A 198 -8.89 9.84 -14.60
CA ASP A 198 -10.01 8.88 -14.47
C ASP A 198 -9.55 7.56 -13.86
N VAL A 199 -9.00 7.62 -12.64
CA VAL A 199 -8.45 6.50 -11.87
C VAL A 199 -8.93 6.55 -10.43
N LYS A 200 -8.87 5.42 -9.73
CA LYS A 200 -9.11 5.38 -8.29
C LYS A 200 -7.85 5.78 -7.53
N VAL A 201 -7.94 6.81 -6.66
CA VAL A 201 -6.83 7.24 -5.80
C VAL A 201 -7.23 7.05 -4.34
N ASP A 202 -6.62 6.08 -3.68
CA ASP A 202 -6.89 5.74 -2.28
C ASP A 202 -5.65 5.25 -1.51
N MET A 203 -4.45 5.43 -2.09
CA MET A 203 -3.17 5.18 -1.45
C MET A 203 -2.33 6.45 -1.44
N LEU A 204 -1.49 6.64 -0.41
CA LEU A 204 -0.66 7.84 -0.26
C LEU A 204 0.78 7.46 0.11
N ALA A 205 1.78 8.03 -0.58
CA ALA A 205 3.15 8.05 -0.10
C ALA A 205 3.38 9.32 0.74
N TRP A 206 4.01 9.16 1.91
CA TRP A 206 4.32 10.28 2.80
C TRP A 206 5.51 11.09 2.27
N PRO A 207 5.35 12.40 1.99
CA PRO A 207 6.47 13.25 1.61
C PRO A 207 7.62 13.17 2.62
N PHE A 208 8.83 12.95 2.14
CA PHE A 208 10.04 12.75 2.98
C PHE A 208 9.93 11.56 3.95
N GLY A 209 8.93 10.69 3.83
CA GLY A 209 8.61 9.64 4.80
C GLY A 209 8.09 10.18 6.14
N ILE A 210 7.70 11.46 6.22
CA ILE A 210 7.29 12.13 7.47
C ILE A 210 5.82 11.85 7.76
N TYR A 211 5.57 11.20 8.88
CA TYR A 211 4.23 10.98 9.44
C TYR A 211 4.27 10.95 10.97
N ASP A 212 3.12 10.98 11.61
CA ASP A 212 2.88 10.70 13.03
C ASP A 212 1.48 10.10 13.22
N GLU A 213 1.16 9.66 14.44
CA GLU A 213 -0.12 8.99 14.72
C GLU A 213 -1.34 9.86 14.40
N TRP A 214 -1.23 11.18 14.51
CA TRP A 214 -2.32 12.08 14.14
C TRP A 214 -2.53 12.11 12.62
N LEU A 215 -1.43 12.22 11.85
CA LEU A 215 -1.48 12.17 10.38
C LEU A 215 -2.02 10.83 9.86
N LEU A 216 -1.65 9.69 10.49
CA LEU A 216 -2.18 8.37 10.11
C LEU A 216 -3.70 8.32 10.29
N ARG A 217 -4.23 8.83 11.42
CA ARG A 217 -5.68 8.90 11.65
C ARG A 217 -6.36 9.81 10.62
N LYS A 218 -5.82 11.00 10.36
CA LYS A 218 -6.36 11.94 9.36
C LYS A 218 -6.36 11.34 7.94
N LEU A 219 -5.35 10.58 7.58
CA LEU A 219 -5.32 9.88 6.30
C LEU A 219 -6.47 8.88 6.19
N THR A 220 -6.70 8.08 7.24
CA THR A 220 -7.83 7.14 7.32
C THR A 220 -9.18 7.86 7.23
N GLU A 221 -9.38 8.94 8.01
CA GLU A 221 -10.61 9.75 8.04
C GLU A 221 -10.93 10.35 6.66
N THR A 222 -9.90 10.67 5.87
CA THR A 222 -10.09 11.16 4.49
C THR A 222 -10.31 10.04 3.48
N GLY A 223 -10.43 8.77 3.90
CA GLY A 223 -10.81 7.64 3.06
C GLY A 223 -9.67 7.02 2.24
N TYR A 224 -8.42 7.25 2.62
CA TYR A 224 -7.31 6.45 2.11
C TYR A 224 -7.27 5.08 2.79
N VAL A 225 -6.80 4.07 2.08
CA VAL A 225 -6.77 2.68 2.56
C VAL A 225 -5.36 2.21 2.92
N ALA A 226 -4.32 2.89 2.43
CA ALA A 226 -2.93 2.59 2.77
C ALA A 226 -2.04 3.84 2.65
N GLY A 227 -0.99 3.89 3.49
CA GLY A 227 0.07 4.89 3.42
C GLY A 227 1.45 4.23 3.35
N PHE A 228 2.45 4.92 2.75
CA PHE A 228 3.77 4.36 2.49
C PHE A 228 4.87 5.29 2.99
N THR A 229 5.86 4.73 3.68
CA THR A 229 7.00 5.44 4.23
C THR A 229 8.28 5.16 3.43
N MET A 230 9.43 5.63 3.94
CA MET A 230 10.76 5.29 3.44
C MET A 230 11.57 4.48 4.46
N GLU A 231 10.91 3.81 5.40
CA GLU A 231 11.57 2.98 6.39
C GLU A 231 12.07 1.69 5.75
N ARG A 232 13.37 1.43 5.89
CA ARG A 232 14.07 0.36 5.18
C ARG A 232 13.79 -1.02 5.79
N ARG A 233 12.63 -1.60 5.49
CA ARG A 233 12.25 -2.97 5.84
C ARG A 233 11.17 -3.52 4.90
N HIS A 234 10.90 -4.81 4.96
CA HIS A 234 9.84 -5.43 4.18
C HIS A 234 8.47 -5.08 4.76
N ALA A 235 7.50 -4.85 3.87
CA ALA A 235 6.10 -4.72 4.24
C ALA A 235 5.48 -6.09 4.55
N SER A 236 4.55 -6.12 5.51
CA SER A 236 3.81 -7.33 5.91
C SER A 236 2.46 -6.95 6.55
N PRO A 237 1.53 -7.91 6.73
CA PRO A 237 0.27 -7.64 7.42
C PRO A 237 0.40 -7.16 8.87
N SER A 238 1.57 -7.36 9.51
CA SER A 238 1.84 -6.87 10.88
C SER A 238 2.23 -5.40 10.95
N GLU A 239 2.48 -4.75 9.80
CA GLU A 239 2.80 -3.34 9.74
C GLU A 239 1.54 -2.46 9.82
N LYS A 240 1.71 -1.21 10.27
CA LYS A 240 0.62 -0.22 10.19
C LYS A 240 0.26 0.02 8.72
N ILE A 241 -0.95 -0.30 8.32
CA ILE A 241 -1.39 -0.17 6.92
C ILE A 241 -1.23 1.26 6.37
N MET A 242 -1.34 2.29 7.23
CA MET A 242 -1.11 3.69 6.85
C MET A 242 0.36 4.11 6.87
N ALA A 243 1.29 3.17 7.13
CA ALA A 243 2.74 3.42 7.19
C ALA A 243 3.56 2.21 6.71
N LEU A 244 3.16 1.62 5.58
CA LEU A 244 3.89 0.48 5.00
C LEU A 244 5.30 0.91 4.57
N PRO A 245 6.33 0.16 4.98
CA PRO A 245 7.73 0.50 4.71
C PRO A 245 8.13 0.27 3.26
N ARG A 246 9.08 1.07 2.76
CA ARG A 246 9.65 0.94 1.41
C ARG A 246 11.17 1.11 1.45
N TYR A 247 11.85 0.49 0.51
CA TYR A 247 13.28 0.61 0.30
C TYR A 247 13.59 1.69 -0.73
N LEU A 248 14.12 2.83 -0.29
CA LEU A 248 14.63 3.85 -1.20
C LEU A 248 15.82 3.29 -1.99
N ILE A 249 15.70 3.29 -3.31
CA ILE A 249 16.75 2.96 -4.26
C ILE A 249 17.30 4.26 -4.84
N ALA A 250 18.53 4.58 -4.46
CA ALA A 250 19.20 5.82 -4.83
C ALA A 250 20.58 5.52 -5.40
N ARG A 251 21.01 6.27 -6.40
CA ARG A 251 22.28 6.08 -7.10
C ARG A 251 22.47 4.62 -7.57
N GLU A 252 23.63 4.05 -7.30
CA GLU A 252 23.99 2.66 -7.62
C GLU A 252 23.46 1.65 -6.57
N GLY A 253 22.43 2.00 -5.81
CA GLY A 253 21.89 1.19 -4.74
C GLY A 253 21.41 -0.17 -5.24
N GLY A 254 22.22 -1.21 -4.98
CA GLY A 254 21.90 -2.57 -5.38
C GLY A 254 20.70 -3.12 -4.65
N ILE A 255 19.79 -3.75 -5.40
CA ILE A 255 18.61 -4.43 -4.83
C ILE A 255 18.93 -5.77 -4.19
N ARG A 256 20.14 -6.33 -4.45
CA ARG A 256 20.55 -7.67 -3.96
C ARG A 256 20.53 -7.77 -2.45
N SER A 257 21.12 -6.80 -1.73
CA SER A 257 21.12 -6.81 -0.26
C SER A 257 19.71 -6.74 0.35
N ILE A 258 18.75 -6.19 -0.39
CA ILE A 258 17.36 -6.12 0.02
C ILE A 258 16.66 -7.47 -0.20
N LEU A 259 16.96 -8.13 -1.31
CA LEU A 259 16.24 -9.30 -1.77
C LEU A 259 16.82 -10.61 -1.24
N ASP A 260 18.15 -10.68 -1.07
CA ASP A 260 18.85 -11.89 -0.65
C ASP A 260 19.08 -11.95 0.87
N GLY A 261 18.72 -10.89 1.61
CA GLY A 261 18.84 -10.84 3.08
C GLY A 261 20.30 -10.84 3.58
N LYS A 262 21.24 -10.36 2.75
CA LYS A 262 22.68 -10.29 3.08
C LYS A 262 23.12 -8.86 3.38
#